data_52d659197b9b5bbcfea09807eddb92ec
#
_entry.id   52d659197b9b5bbcfea09807eddb92ec
#
_cell.length_a   1.000
_cell.length_b   1.000
_cell.length_c   1.000
_cell.angle_alpha   90.00
_cell.angle_beta   90.00
_cell.angle_gamma   90.00
#
_symmetry.space_group_name_H-M   'P 1'
#
loop_
_entity.id
_entity.type
_entity.pdbx_description
1 polymer ?
#
loop_
_entity_poly.entity_id
_entity_poly.type
_entity_poly.pdbx_seq_one_letter_code
_entity_poly.pdbx_strand_id
1 'polypeptide(L)'
;MKANLVNFIFIIAITLFTINTSAQKFSGKITYISKAKMDLGSWGARLSEARKKEVAARLKNRLEKTYILSFNSNAATFLEEEKIDAIAGATDSWGGYFSRGDQYKNVKEGTLVQAQEFYGKRFLVKDTLYRIDWTLGTETKKIGIYTCYKAKAF
;
A
#
# COMPACT_ATOMS: atom_id res chain seq x y z
N MET A 1 -45.05 -21.50 -39.94
CA MET A 1 -43.62 -21.87 -39.86
C MET A 1 -42.66 -20.65 -39.89
N LYS A 2 -42.88 -19.62 -40.71
CA LYS A 2 -41.96 -18.46 -40.78
C LYS A 2 -41.89 -17.62 -39.48
N ALA A 3 -43.01 -17.43 -38.76
CA ALA A 3 -43.06 -16.66 -37.51
C ALA A 3 -42.26 -17.31 -36.36
N ASN A 4 -42.27 -18.63 -36.29
CA ASN A 4 -41.50 -19.34 -35.24
C ASN A 4 -39.98 -19.27 -35.47
N LEU A 5 -39.57 -19.24 -36.72
CA LEU A 5 -38.14 -19.10 -37.08
C LEU A 5 -37.60 -17.69 -36.71
N VAL A 6 -38.40 -16.65 -36.98
CA VAL A 6 -38.03 -15.25 -36.63
C VAL A 6 -37.93 -15.10 -35.12
N ASN A 7 -38.88 -15.63 -34.35
CA ASN A 7 -38.80 -15.58 -32.89
C ASN A 7 -37.61 -16.36 -32.33
N PHE A 8 -37.24 -17.48 -32.93
CA PHE A 8 -36.08 -18.28 -32.53
C PHE A 8 -34.77 -17.54 -32.78
N ILE A 9 -34.64 -16.85 -33.93
CA ILE A 9 -33.46 -16.01 -34.24
C ILE A 9 -33.39 -14.82 -33.28
N PHE A 10 -34.50 -14.21 -32.90
CA PHE A 10 -34.53 -13.10 -31.97
C PHE A 10 -34.11 -13.50 -30.56
N ILE A 11 -34.49 -14.70 -30.10
CA ILE A 11 -34.06 -15.25 -28.80
C ILE A 11 -32.54 -15.52 -28.81
N ILE A 12 -32.00 -16.09 -29.88
CA ILE A 12 -30.55 -16.33 -30.03
C ILE A 12 -29.75 -15.00 -30.03
N ALA A 13 -30.28 -13.98 -30.72
CA ALA A 13 -29.64 -12.66 -30.74
C ALA A 13 -29.59 -12.01 -29.34
N ILE A 14 -30.67 -12.13 -28.56
CA ILE A 14 -30.71 -11.61 -27.17
C ILE A 14 -29.73 -12.36 -26.27
N THR A 15 -29.58 -13.68 -26.40
CA THR A 15 -28.62 -14.46 -25.59
C THR A 15 -27.15 -14.16 -25.92
N LEU A 16 -26.83 -13.78 -27.15
CA LEU A 16 -25.49 -13.40 -27.57
C LEU A 16 -25.07 -12.01 -27.01
N PHE A 17 -26.02 -11.13 -26.67
CA PHE A 17 -25.73 -9.81 -26.14
C PHE A 17 -25.38 -9.80 -24.64
N THR A 18 -25.68 -10.87 -23.89
CA THR A 18 -25.48 -10.90 -22.44
C THR A 18 -24.09 -11.35 -21.97
N ILE A 19 -23.14 -11.64 -22.87
CA ILE A 19 -21.85 -12.26 -22.50
C ILE A 19 -20.72 -11.25 -22.19
N ASN A 20 -20.97 -9.94 -22.31
CA ASN A 20 -19.97 -8.93 -21.99
C ASN A 20 -20.04 -8.47 -20.52
N THR A 21 -19.99 -9.38 -19.56
CA THR A 21 -19.65 -9.03 -18.19
C THR A 21 -18.12 -8.88 -18.09
N SER A 22 -17.61 -7.72 -18.43
CA SER A 22 -16.24 -7.34 -18.05
C SER A 22 -16.17 -7.33 -16.53
N ALA A 23 -15.65 -8.38 -15.95
CA ALA A 23 -15.28 -8.38 -14.54
C ALA A 23 -14.32 -7.20 -14.33
N GLN A 24 -14.78 -6.16 -13.65
CA GLN A 24 -13.95 -4.99 -13.35
C GLN A 24 -12.68 -5.49 -12.65
N LYS A 25 -11.53 -5.27 -13.27
CA LYS A 25 -10.26 -5.65 -12.68
C LYS A 25 -10.09 -4.85 -11.39
N PHE A 26 -10.24 -5.52 -10.25
CA PHE A 26 -9.99 -4.91 -8.96
C PHE A 26 -8.51 -4.53 -8.87
N SER A 27 -8.21 -3.24 -8.96
CA SER A 27 -6.86 -2.71 -8.84
C SER A 27 -6.90 -1.30 -8.28
N GLY A 28 -5.85 -0.90 -7.59
CA GLY A 28 -5.77 0.43 -7.00
C GLY A 28 -4.35 0.82 -6.63
N LYS A 29 -4.22 2.13 -6.31
CA LYS A 29 -3.01 2.73 -5.79
C LYS A 29 -3.37 3.57 -4.58
N ILE A 30 -2.66 3.38 -3.47
CA ILE A 30 -2.84 4.13 -2.22
C ILE A 30 -1.50 4.73 -1.83
N THR A 31 -1.50 6.01 -1.49
CA THR A 31 -0.32 6.71 -0.99
C THR A 31 -0.41 6.85 0.54
N TYR A 32 0.63 6.41 1.22
CA TYR A 32 0.79 6.55 2.67
C TYR A 32 1.87 7.57 2.97
N ILE A 33 1.60 8.45 3.92
CA ILE A 33 2.57 9.42 4.43
C ILE A 33 2.90 9.04 5.86
N SER A 34 4.13 8.64 6.10
CA SER A 34 4.67 8.39 7.44
C SER A 34 5.36 9.64 7.95
N LYS A 35 4.98 10.08 9.16
CA LYS A 35 5.59 11.22 9.84
C LYS A 35 6.14 10.78 11.19
N ALA A 36 7.46 10.77 11.31
CA ALA A 36 8.13 10.51 12.57
C ALA A 36 8.32 11.82 13.34
N LYS A 37 8.20 11.76 14.67
CA LYS A 37 8.58 12.86 15.56
C LYS A 37 10.01 12.63 16.02
N MET A 38 10.83 13.67 15.91
CA MET A 38 12.17 13.63 16.47
C MET A 38 12.11 14.06 17.93
N ASP A 39 12.51 13.18 18.84
CA ASP A 39 12.77 13.55 20.22
C ASP A 39 14.25 13.97 20.33
N LEU A 40 14.47 15.24 20.62
CA LEU A 40 15.80 15.82 20.80
C LEU A 40 16.33 15.59 22.22
N GLY A 41 15.53 14.98 23.11
CA GLY A 41 15.90 14.68 24.46
C GLY A 41 16.45 15.91 25.21
N SER A 42 17.41 15.68 26.10
CA SER A 42 18.06 16.73 26.92
C SER A 42 18.84 17.75 26.07
N TRP A 43 19.30 17.37 24.90
CA TRP A 43 19.96 18.28 23.95
C TRP A 43 18.96 19.30 23.37
N GLY A 44 17.77 18.86 23.04
CA GLY A 44 16.70 19.73 22.55
C GLY A 44 16.25 20.78 23.54
N ALA A 45 16.30 20.46 24.83
CA ALA A 45 15.94 21.40 25.89
C ALA A 45 16.88 22.63 25.94
N ARG A 46 18.09 22.50 25.43
CA ARG A 46 19.10 23.58 25.39
C ARG A 46 19.05 24.42 24.11
N LEU A 47 18.22 24.04 23.13
CA LEU A 47 18.11 24.74 21.86
C LEU A 47 17.02 25.83 21.96
N SER A 48 17.26 26.98 21.28
CA SER A 48 16.22 27.98 21.05
C SER A 48 15.15 27.41 20.10
N GLU A 49 13.94 27.92 20.17
CA GLU A 49 12.83 27.50 19.28
C GLU A 49 13.15 27.73 17.80
N ALA A 50 13.88 28.80 17.48
CA ALA A 50 14.36 29.06 16.11
C ALA A 50 15.29 27.93 15.63
N ARG A 51 16.22 27.49 16.47
CA ARG A 51 17.13 26.39 16.14
C ARG A 51 16.44 25.04 16.03
N LYS A 52 15.43 24.78 16.87
CA LYS A 52 14.59 23.58 16.76
C LYS A 52 13.86 23.52 15.42
N LYS A 53 13.27 24.66 14.98
CA LYS A 53 12.60 24.75 13.68
C LYS A 53 13.58 24.51 12.51
N GLU A 54 14.77 25.08 12.57
CA GLU A 54 15.80 24.88 11.55
C GLU A 54 16.20 23.40 11.45
N VAL A 55 16.47 22.76 12.59
CA VAL A 55 16.79 21.33 12.63
C VAL A 55 15.66 20.47 12.10
N ALA A 56 14.40 20.77 12.48
CA ALA A 56 13.23 20.05 11.99
C ALA A 56 13.05 20.22 10.47
N ALA A 57 13.25 21.43 9.93
CA ALA A 57 13.18 21.68 8.49
C ALA A 57 14.27 20.92 7.73
N ARG A 58 15.48 20.89 8.25
CA ARG A 58 16.62 20.19 7.66
C ARG A 58 16.44 18.66 7.64
N LEU A 59 15.73 18.12 8.64
CA LEU A 59 15.47 16.69 8.76
C LEU A 59 14.12 16.26 8.21
N LYS A 60 13.35 17.18 7.64
CA LYS A 60 11.98 16.91 7.18
C LYS A 60 11.92 15.70 6.24
N ASN A 61 12.81 15.63 5.26
CA ASN A 61 12.80 14.54 4.27
C ASN A 61 13.14 13.17 4.88
N ARG A 62 13.83 13.17 6.02
CA ARG A 62 14.14 11.94 6.78
C ARG A 62 13.00 11.53 7.71
N LEU A 63 12.25 12.50 8.22
CA LEU A 63 11.15 12.29 9.15
C LEU A 63 9.81 12.06 8.44
N GLU A 64 9.67 12.55 7.21
CA GLU A 64 8.47 12.36 6.39
C GLU A 64 8.81 11.48 5.19
N LYS A 65 8.28 10.26 5.19
CA LYS A 65 8.42 9.29 4.09
C LYS A 65 7.10 9.01 3.42
N THR A 66 7.14 8.87 2.12
CA THR A 66 5.97 8.51 1.31
C THR A 66 6.11 7.09 0.85
N TYR A 67 5.05 6.29 0.99
CA TYR A 67 4.99 4.92 0.52
C TYR A 67 3.81 4.74 -0.43
N ILE A 68 4.00 3.93 -1.45
CA ILE A 68 3.01 3.63 -2.47
C ILE A 68 2.65 2.16 -2.40
N LEU A 69 1.38 1.87 -2.08
CA LEU A 69 0.78 0.56 -2.23
C LEU A 69 0.06 0.50 -3.57
N SER A 70 0.55 -0.31 -4.49
CA SER A 70 -0.15 -0.65 -5.73
C SER A 70 -0.62 -2.09 -5.65
N PHE A 71 -1.89 -2.36 -6.00
CA PHE A 71 -2.45 -3.70 -5.84
C PHE A 71 -3.46 -4.05 -6.93
N ASN A 72 -3.62 -5.33 -7.14
CA ASN A 72 -4.72 -5.95 -7.87
C ASN A 72 -5.27 -7.13 -7.06
N SER A 73 -6.19 -7.91 -7.65
CA SER A 73 -6.81 -9.07 -6.97
C SER A 73 -5.81 -10.16 -6.52
N ASN A 74 -4.64 -10.24 -7.13
CA ASN A 74 -3.69 -11.34 -6.93
C ASN A 74 -2.38 -10.91 -6.27
N ALA A 75 -1.97 -9.65 -6.48
CA ALA A 75 -0.65 -9.18 -6.06
C ALA A 75 -0.69 -7.73 -5.58
N ALA A 76 0.28 -7.38 -4.74
CA ALA A 76 0.49 -6.01 -4.27
C ALA A 76 1.98 -5.71 -4.15
N THR A 77 2.35 -4.46 -4.44
CA THR A 77 3.67 -3.90 -4.16
C THR A 77 3.54 -2.76 -3.16
N PHE A 78 4.45 -2.70 -2.20
CA PHE A 78 4.56 -1.60 -1.25
C PHE A 78 5.98 -1.06 -1.32
N LEU A 79 6.14 0.14 -1.87
CA LEU A 79 7.43 0.74 -2.21
C LEU A 79 7.56 2.08 -1.52
N GLU A 80 8.76 2.41 -1.06
CA GLU A 80 9.09 3.78 -0.66
C GLU A 80 9.26 4.65 -1.91
N GLU A 81 8.64 5.83 -1.92
CA GLU A 81 8.83 6.81 -2.99
C GLU A 81 10.19 7.48 -2.81
N GLU A 82 11.10 7.24 -3.74
CA GLU A 82 12.41 7.87 -3.71
C GLU A 82 12.28 9.37 -3.90
N LYS A 83 12.75 10.14 -2.90
CA LYS A 83 12.92 11.59 -3.02
C LYS A 83 14.39 11.86 -3.30
N ILE A 84 14.64 12.63 -4.34
CA ILE A 84 15.99 13.12 -4.62
C ILE A 84 16.32 14.18 -3.54
N ASP A 85 17.09 13.80 -2.54
CA ASP A 85 17.59 14.74 -1.55
C ASP A 85 18.76 15.52 -2.14
N ALA A 86 18.65 16.84 -2.13
CA ALA A 86 19.73 17.75 -2.58
C ALA A 86 20.95 17.72 -1.65
N ILE A 87 20.90 16.97 -0.54
CA ILE A 87 21.99 16.84 0.43
C ILE A 87 22.66 15.49 0.25
N ALA A 88 23.73 15.47 -0.55
CA ALA A 88 24.62 14.31 -0.68
C ALA A 88 25.18 13.90 0.69
N GLY A 89 25.08 12.64 1.06
CA GLY A 89 25.68 12.04 2.27
C GLY A 89 24.73 11.80 3.44
N ALA A 90 23.44 11.98 3.29
CA ALA A 90 22.46 11.60 4.30
C ALA A 90 22.18 10.09 4.24
N THR A 91 22.86 9.30 5.06
CA THR A 91 22.50 7.89 5.26
C THR A 91 21.13 7.78 5.92
N ASP A 92 20.26 6.95 5.35
CA ASP A 92 18.83 6.79 5.68
C ASP A 92 18.53 6.18 7.06
N SER A 93 19.50 6.13 7.97
CA SER A 93 19.35 5.39 9.22
C SER A 93 18.55 6.11 10.33
N TRP A 94 18.02 7.29 10.07
CA TRP A 94 17.27 8.08 11.06
C TRP A 94 15.80 8.21 10.67
N GLY A 95 15.02 7.28 10.89
CA GLY A 95 13.58 7.40 10.65
C GLY A 95 12.91 6.10 10.95
N GLY A 96 11.91 6.18 11.79
CA GLY A 96 11.17 5.02 12.26
C GLY A 96 10.80 4.07 11.14
N TYR A 97 11.01 2.83 11.41
CA TYR A 97 10.78 1.72 10.49
C TYR A 97 9.27 1.50 10.25
N PHE A 98 8.67 2.31 9.42
CA PHE A 98 7.31 2.04 8.95
C PHE A 98 7.29 0.84 7.99
N SER A 99 8.37 0.67 7.24
CA SER A 99 8.56 -0.49 6.37
C SER A 99 9.99 -1.02 6.51
N ARG A 100 10.14 -2.34 6.45
CA ARG A 100 11.45 -3.01 6.43
C ARG A 100 12.14 -2.99 5.06
N GLY A 101 11.63 -2.20 4.13
CA GLY A 101 12.06 -2.10 2.74
C GLY A 101 10.91 -2.40 1.77
N ASP A 102 11.24 -2.37 0.49
CA ASP A 102 10.29 -2.65 -0.57
C ASP A 102 9.72 -4.07 -0.48
N GLN A 103 8.41 -4.20 -0.69
CA GLN A 103 7.71 -5.47 -0.56
C GLN A 103 6.88 -5.78 -1.79
N TYR A 104 6.90 -7.04 -2.20
CA TYR A 104 5.98 -7.62 -3.16
C TYR A 104 5.27 -8.80 -2.53
N LYS A 105 3.94 -8.84 -2.64
CA LYS A 105 3.08 -9.95 -2.19
C LYS A 105 2.34 -10.53 -3.36
N ASN A 106 2.32 -11.85 -3.47
CA ASN A 106 1.45 -12.58 -4.38
C ASN A 106 0.52 -13.47 -3.56
N VAL A 107 -0.76 -13.05 -3.49
CA VAL A 107 -1.76 -13.75 -2.68
C VAL A 107 -2.12 -15.10 -3.31
N LYS A 108 -2.13 -15.17 -4.66
CA LYS A 108 -2.45 -16.40 -5.39
C LYS A 108 -1.39 -17.48 -5.19
N GLU A 109 -0.12 -17.08 -5.16
CA GLU A 109 1.01 -17.99 -4.97
C GLU A 109 1.40 -18.16 -3.49
N GLY A 110 0.84 -17.35 -2.60
CA GLY A 110 1.18 -17.36 -1.19
C GLY A 110 2.62 -16.90 -0.92
N THR A 111 3.18 -16.01 -1.75
CA THR A 111 4.58 -15.57 -1.64
C THR A 111 4.72 -14.12 -1.21
N LEU A 112 5.72 -13.85 -0.38
CA LEU A 112 6.20 -12.53 0.01
C LEU A 112 7.65 -12.40 -0.43
N VAL A 113 7.98 -11.31 -1.12
CA VAL A 113 9.36 -10.95 -1.45
C VAL A 113 9.64 -9.57 -0.88
N GLN A 114 10.73 -9.43 -0.15
CA GLN A 114 11.08 -8.21 0.56
C GLN A 114 12.55 -7.86 0.35
N ALA A 115 12.84 -6.62 -0.03
CA ALA A 115 14.17 -6.08 -0.03
C ALA A 115 14.57 -5.71 1.41
N GLN A 116 15.68 -6.23 1.89
CA GLN A 116 16.20 -5.95 3.24
C GLN A 116 17.67 -5.56 3.13
N GLU A 117 18.09 -4.60 3.97
CA GLU A 117 19.47 -4.19 4.05
C GLU A 117 20.07 -4.61 5.40
N PHE A 118 21.21 -5.31 5.33
CA PHE A 118 21.99 -5.70 6.49
C PHE A 118 23.46 -5.30 6.26
N TYR A 119 24.00 -4.51 7.14
CA TYR A 119 25.41 -4.04 7.08
C TYR A 119 25.78 -3.46 5.71
N GLY A 120 24.91 -2.62 5.12
CA GLY A 120 25.15 -1.99 3.81
C GLY A 120 25.02 -2.92 2.61
N LYS A 121 24.57 -4.18 2.79
CA LYS A 121 24.28 -5.11 1.71
C LYS A 121 22.79 -5.31 1.56
N ARG A 122 22.30 -5.19 0.34
CA ARG A 122 20.88 -5.41 0.00
C ARG A 122 20.64 -6.88 -0.34
N PHE A 123 19.64 -7.46 0.28
CA PHE A 123 19.18 -8.83 0.08
C PHE A 123 17.73 -8.83 -0.36
N LEU A 124 17.41 -9.77 -1.25
CA LEU A 124 16.04 -10.07 -1.62
C LEU A 124 15.62 -11.33 -0.85
N VAL A 125 14.77 -11.15 0.14
CA VAL A 125 14.28 -12.24 0.98
C VAL A 125 12.94 -12.71 0.44
N LYS A 126 12.84 -14.00 0.11
CA LYS A 126 11.60 -14.64 -0.31
C LYS A 126 11.08 -15.51 0.83
N ASP A 127 9.81 -15.34 1.17
CA ASP A 127 9.11 -16.03 2.24
C ASP A 127 7.69 -16.41 1.82
N THR A 128 7.02 -17.23 2.61
CA THR A 128 5.60 -17.51 2.47
C THR A 128 4.77 -16.41 3.10
N LEU A 129 3.62 -16.09 2.47
CA LEU A 129 2.65 -15.18 3.07
C LEU A 129 2.08 -15.80 4.35
N TYR A 130 2.17 -15.07 5.45
CA TYR A 130 1.49 -15.42 6.68
C TYR A 130 -0.03 -15.39 6.45
N ARG A 131 -0.67 -16.50 6.73
CA ARG A 131 -2.13 -16.61 6.65
C ARG A 131 -2.74 -15.99 7.90
N ILE A 132 -3.56 -14.98 7.69
CA ILE A 132 -4.32 -14.30 8.75
C ILE A 132 -5.77 -14.73 8.61
N ASP A 133 -6.32 -15.34 9.66
CA ASP A 133 -7.72 -15.73 9.70
C ASP A 133 -8.55 -14.54 10.22
N TRP A 134 -9.30 -13.92 9.30
CA TRP A 134 -10.11 -12.76 9.57
C TRP A 134 -11.54 -13.15 9.93
N THR A 135 -12.05 -12.59 11.01
CA THR A 135 -13.46 -12.66 11.37
C THR A 135 -14.13 -11.31 11.07
N LEU A 136 -15.09 -11.31 10.15
CA LEU A 136 -15.86 -10.12 9.82
C LEU A 136 -16.95 -9.89 10.86
N GLY A 137 -17.03 -8.68 11.38
CA GLY A 137 -18.12 -8.22 12.25
C GLY A 137 -19.26 -7.55 11.48
N THR A 138 -20.35 -7.30 12.17
CA THR A 138 -21.53 -6.57 11.62
C THR A 138 -21.40 -5.06 11.79
N GLU A 139 -20.46 -4.60 12.61
CA GLU A 139 -20.23 -3.16 12.85
C GLU A 139 -19.68 -2.49 11.60
N THR A 140 -20.26 -1.34 11.25
CA THR A 140 -19.83 -0.56 10.09
C THR A 140 -19.39 0.85 10.51
N LYS A 141 -18.48 1.42 9.75
CA LYS A 141 -18.03 2.82 9.88
C LYS A 141 -17.89 3.44 8.51
N LYS A 142 -18.43 4.65 8.33
CA LYS A 142 -18.24 5.41 7.09
C LYS A 142 -16.91 6.18 7.16
N ILE A 143 -16.04 5.97 6.16
CA ILE A 143 -14.76 6.66 6.02
C ILE A 143 -14.73 7.28 4.61
N GLY A 144 -14.88 8.61 4.54
CA GLY A 144 -15.10 9.30 3.28
C GLY A 144 -16.38 8.80 2.60
N ILE A 145 -16.26 8.32 1.36
CA ILE A 145 -17.37 7.75 0.57
C ILE A 145 -17.56 6.25 0.80
N TYR A 146 -16.66 5.58 1.55
CA TYR A 146 -16.67 4.13 1.73
C TYR A 146 -17.37 3.72 3.02
N THR A 147 -18.17 2.67 2.95
CA THR A 147 -18.68 1.96 4.13
C THR A 147 -17.74 0.80 4.45
N CYS A 148 -17.07 0.88 5.59
CA CYS A 148 -16.10 -0.12 6.04
C CYS A 148 -16.73 -1.04 7.08
N TYR A 149 -16.45 -2.34 7.00
CA TYR A 149 -16.84 -3.33 7.97
C TYR A 149 -15.69 -3.61 8.94
N LYS A 150 -16.00 -3.81 10.21
CA LYS A 150 -15.01 -4.19 11.22
C LYS A 150 -14.58 -5.62 11.00
N ALA A 151 -13.28 -5.85 10.96
CA ALA A 151 -12.69 -7.19 10.95
C ALA A 151 -11.72 -7.33 12.13
N LYS A 152 -11.65 -8.53 12.68
CA LYS A 152 -10.70 -8.90 13.73
C LYS A 152 -9.87 -10.07 13.25
N ALA A 153 -8.60 -10.11 13.64
CA ALA A 153 -7.69 -11.23 13.44
C ALA A 153 -6.98 -11.54 14.76
N PHE A 154 -6.62 -12.81 14.96
CA PHE A 154 -5.86 -13.31 16.10
C PHE A 154 -4.60 -14.01 15.61
#